data_eb8dd87fcb7ea9daf2ede6ddc9fcf29e
#
_entry.id   eb8dd87fcb7ea9daf2ede6ddc9fcf29e
#
_cell.length_a   1.000
_cell.length_b   1.000
_cell.length_c   1.000
_cell.angle_alpha   90.00
_cell.angle_beta   90.00
_cell.angle_gamma   90.00
#
_symmetry.space_group_name_H-M   'P 1'
#
loop_
_entity.id
_entity.type
_entity.pdbx_description
1 polymer ?
#
loop_
_entity_poly.entity_id
_entity_poly.type
_entity_poly.pdbx_seq_one_letter_code
_entity_poly.pdbx_strand_id
1 'polypeptide(L)'
;VSTYVYGITRTPAPPLPDGLTGVGDPPRPVRVLERDGLVALVSDAPDDLKPKRRELLAHQQVLAQASAERPVLPMRFGSVSQDDATVGAVLAERAGHFRERLDALEGKVEYNIKASHDQEAVLHLVMADNPELRAMSEANRAAGGGTYEQKLQLGEKVAQAVQAREGEDAALLRRALEPLAAEISEGPDSMGWLANLSVLVDREGADGLLAAIEELGTSAPQLDLKVNGPLPPYSFVEKSDAAADATASAGAARAGG
;
A
#
# COMPACT_ATOMS: atom_id res chain seq x y z
N VAL A 1 1.58 32.68 -1.65
CA VAL A 1 2.61 31.64 -1.54
C VAL A 1 1.92 30.30 -1.50
N SER A 2 2.36 29.35 -2.33
CA SER A 2 1.77 28.00 -2.33
C SER A 2 2.00 27.31 -0.99
N THR A 3 0.99 26.55 -0.55
CA THR A 3 0.97 25.90 0.74
C THR A 3 1.16 24.40 0.58
N TYR A 4 2.18 23.85 1.24
CA TYR A 4 2.41 22.42 1.34
C TYR A 4 1.62 21.83 2.51
N VAL A 5 0.88 20.73 2.28
CA VAL A 5 0.02 20.09 3.29
C VAL A 5 0.61 18.74 3.68
N TYR A 6 0.91 18.55 4.97
CA TYR A 6 1.43 17.30 5.53
C TYR A 6 0.32 16.33 5.90
N GLY A 7 -0.70 16.82 6.58
CA GLY A 7 -1.79 15.99 7.08
C GLY A 7 -2.90 16.83 7.69
N ILE A 8 -4.02 16.16 7.98
CA ILE A 8 -5.22 16.75 8.58
C ILE A 8 -5.54 16.00 9.87
N THR A 9 -5.91 16.73 10.91
CA THR A 9 -6.33 16.18 12.18
C THR A 9 -7.49 17.01 12.76
N ARG A 10 -7.93 16.69 13.99
CA ARG A 10 -8.97 17.45 14.71
C ARG A 10 -8.38 18.53 15.58
N THR A 11 -9.19 19.54 15.88
CA THR A 11 -8.88 20.48 16.98
C THR A 11 -8.99 19.78 18.34
N PRO A 12 -8.19 20.22 19.34
CA PRO A 12 -7.11 21.19 19.22
C PRO A 12 -5.93 20.65 18.40
N ALA A 13 -5.10 21.55 17.87
CA ALA A 13 -3.87 21.16 17.17
C ALA A 13 -3.00 20.23 18.05
N PRO A 14 -2.30 19.24 17.46
CA PRO A 14 -1.38 18.42 18.22
C PRO A 14 -0.22 19.27 18.75
N PRO A 15 0.35 18.92 19.91
CA PRO A 15 1.54 19.58 20.41
C PRO A 15 2.69 19.30 19.43
N LEU A 16 3.13 20.33 18.73
CA LEU A 16 4.29 20.25 17.84
C LEU A 16 5.52 20.80 18.57
N PRO A 17 6.70 20.22 18.40
CA PRO A 17 7.93 20.78 18.94
C PRO A 17 8.16 22.23 18.46
N ASP A 18 8.66 23.07 19.34
CA ASP A 18 9.04 24.43 18.98
C ASP A 18 10.08 24.42 17.86
N GLY A 19 9.82 25.24 16.83
CA GLY A 19 10.71 25.31 15.68
C GLY A 19 10.68 24.10 14.75
N LEU A 20 9.64 23.26 14.80
CA LEU A 20 9.49 22.16 13.86
C LEU A 20 9.53 22.68 12.43
N THR A 21 10.43 22.11 11.64
CA THR A 21 10.59 22.42 10.22
C THR A 21 10.26 21.19 9.37
N GLY A 22 9.75 21.43 8.17
CA GLY A 22 9.40 20.41 7.21
C GLY A 22 10.23 20.48 5.95
N VAL A 23 9.57 20.23 4.80
CA VAL A 23 10.19 20.20 3.49
C VAL A 23 10.82 21.54 3.10
N GLY A 24 11.82 21.49 2.23
CA GLY A 24 12.47 22.66 1.64
C GLY A 24 13.96 22.77 1.95
N ASP A 25 14.62 23.62 1.15
CA ASP A 25 16.02 24.00 1.33
C ASP A 25 16.14 25.52 1.14
N PRO A 26 16.23 26.30 2.23
CA PRO A 26 16.23 25.88 3.63
C PRO A 26 14.89 25.25 4.09
N PRO A 27 14.90 24.41 5.16
CA PRO A 27 13.68 23.81 5.70
C PRO A 27 12.65 24.86 6.10
N ARG A 28 11.36 24.64 5.76
CA ARG A 28 10.28 25.58 6.02
C ARG A 28 9.63 25.34 7.36
N PRO A 29 9.33 26.38 8.16
CA PRO A 29 8.59 26.23 9.41
C PRO A 29 7.23 25.59 9.21
N VAL A 30 6.90 24.61 10.03
CA VAL A 30 5.57 24.01 10.07
C VAL A 30 4.64 24.87 10.91
N ARG A 31 3.43 25.09 10.41
CA ARG A 31 2.35 25.84 11.06
C ARG A 31 1.02 25.10 10.95
N VAL A 32 0.03 25.52 11.65
CA VAL A 32 -1.31 24.95 11.65
C VAL A 32 -2.32 25.91 11.05
N LEU A 33 -3.29 25.39 10.30
CA LEU A 33 -4.47 26.10 9.82
C LEU A 33 -5.70 25.42 10.41
N GLU A 34 -6.48 26.17 11.18
CA GLU A 34 -7.71 25.66 11.81
C GLU A 34 -8.94 26.11 11.03
N ARG A 35 -9.82 25.17 10.73
CA ARG A 35 -11.12 25.42 10.10
C ARG A 35 -12.13 24.34 10.47
N ASP A 36 -13.33 24.77 10.91
CA ASP A 36 -14.47 23.89 11.18
C ASP A 36 -14.15 22.68 12.06
N GLY A 37 -13.36 22.88 13.15
CA GLY A 37 -12.98 21.80 14.06
C GLY A 37 -11.91 20.84 13.50
N LEU A 38 -11.29 21.19 12.37
CA LEU A 38 -10.18 20.49 11.75
C LEU A 38 -8.93 21.37 11.74
N VAL A 39 -7.78 20.70 11.68
CA VAL A 39 -6.45 21.31 11.62
C VAL A 39 -5.70 20.73 10.43
N ALA A 40 -5.21 21.55 9.54
CA ALA A 40 -4.20 21.16 8.55
C ALA A 40 -2.80 21.54 9.06
N LEU A 41 -1.87 20.60 8.98
CA LEU A 41 -0.44 20.81 9.21
C LEU A 41 0.19 21.25 7.90
N VAL A 42 0.75 22.44 7.86
CA VAL A 42 1.19 23.05 6.61
C VAL A 42 2.55 23.77 6.76
N SER A 43 3.19 24.04 5.64
CA SER A 43 4.30 24.99 5.51
C SER A 43 4.20 25.72 4.18
N ASP A 44 5.07 26.70 3.94
CA ASP A 44 5.23 27.22 2.59
C ASP A 44 5.80 26.13 1.69
N ALA A 45 5.24 26.00 0.48
CA ALA A 45 5.72 25.01 -0.48
C ALA A 45 7.04 25.51 -1.11
N PRO A 46 8.09 24.66 -1.20
CA PRO A 46 9.29 25.00 -1.96
C PRO A 46 9.00 25.08 -3.47
N ASP A 47 9.62 26.01 -4.18
CA ASP A 47 9.41 26.18 -5.64
C ASP A 47 9.93 24.97 -6.45
N ASP A 48 10.98 24.29 -5.99
CA ASP A 48 11.61 23.12 -6.65
C ASP A 48 11.53 21.88 -5.74
N LEU A 49 10.32 21.50 -5.34
CA LEU A 49 10.10 20.32 -4.51
C LEU A 49 10.28 19.05 -5.35
N LYS A 50 11.28 18.23 -5.00
CA LYS A 50 11.54 16.93 -5.62
C LYS A 50 11.53 15.83 -4.55
N PRO A 51 11.15 14.60 -4.89
CA PRO A 51 11.10 13.48 -3.93
C PRO A 51 12.52 12.97 -3.58
N LYS A 52 13.37 13.87 -3.09
CA LYS A 52 14.68 13.52 -2.53
C LYS A 52 14.49 12.89 -1.16
N ARG A 53 15.38 11.97 -0.78
CA ARG A 53 15.34 11.28 0.53
C ARG A 53 15.18 12.26 1.71
N ARG A 54 15.88 13.40 1.68
CA ARG A 54 15.77 14.43 2.72
C ARG A 54 14.35 14.97 2.86
N GLU A 55 13.70 15.29 1.74
CA GLU A 55 12.36 15.86 1.71
C GLU A 55 11.30 14.83 2.17
N LEU A 56 11.47 13.57 1.74
CA LEU A 56 10.59 12.47 2.19
C LEU A 56 10.71 12.26 3.71
N LEU A 57 11.94 12.27 4.26
CA LEU A 57 12.17 12.13 5.69
C LEU A 57 11.61 13.33 6.47
N ALA A 58 11.77 14.56 5.97
CA ALA A 58 11.20 15.75 6.60
C ALA A 58 9.67 15.69 6.65
N HIS A 59 9.02 15.27 5.55
CA HIS A 59 7.59 15.04 5.51
C HIS A 59 7.13 13.99 6.52
N GLN A 60 7.80 12.84 6.56
CA GLN A 60 7.51 11.76 7.49
C GLN A 60 7.70 12.18 8.97
N GLN A 61 8.74 12.97 9.25
CA GLN A 61 9.00 13.48 10.60
C GLN A 61 7.87 14.37 11.10
N VAL A 62 7.34 15.28 10.28
CA VAL A 62 6.19 16.12 10.66
C VAL A 62 4.99 15.26 11.00
N LEU A 63 4.67 14.26 10.15
CA LEU A 63 3.56 13.35 10.41
C LEU A 63 3.76 12.48 11.66
N ALA A 64 4.97 11.97 11.89
CA ALA A 64 5.28 11.17 13.07
C ALA A 64 5.09 11.97 14.36
N GLN A 65 5.55 13.22 14.39
CA GLN A 65 5.35 14.11 15.54
C GLN A 65 3.87 14.40 15.78
N ALA A 66 3.12 14.72 14.72
CA ALA A 66 1.72 15.04 14.82
C ALA A 66 0.83 13.84 15.21
N SER A 67 1.19 12.63 14.76
CA SER A 67 0.42 11.39 15.01
C SER A 67 0.78 10.69 16.31
N ALA A 68 1.70 11.24 17.11
CA ALA A 68 2.16 10.61 18.35
C ALA A 68 1.03 10.38 19.36
N GLU A 69 0.10 11.35 19.49
CA GLU A 69 -0.96 11.31 20.50
C GLU A 69 -2.37 11.20 19.93
N ARG A 70 -2.56 11.43 18.66
CA ARG A 70 -3.88 11.44 18.04
C ARG A 70 -3.84 11.08 16.55
N PRO A 71 -4.98 10.65 15.96
CA PRO A 71 -5.04 10.31 14.56
C PRO A 71 -4.78 11.52 13.67
N VAL A 72 -3.99 11.30 12.64
CA VAL A 72 -3.72 12.25 11.55
C VAL A 72 -3.99 11.56 10.23
N LEU A 73 -4.75 12.19 9.35
CA LEU A 73 -4.87 11.78 7.95
C LEU A 73 -3.62 12.25 7.21
N PRO A 74 -2.70 11.37 6.83
CA PRO A 74 -1.49 11.76 6.16
C PRO A 74 -1.80 12.17 4.71
N MET A 75 -1.27 13.32 4.28
CA MET A 75 -1.29 13.67 2.85
C MET A 75 -0.10 13.03 2.16
N ARG A 76 -0.25 12.72 0.86
CA ARG A 76 0.85 12.19 0.07
C ARG A 76 1.93 13.25 -0.09
N PHE A 77 3.20 12.83 -0.19
CA PHE A 77 4.29 13.75 -0.49
C PHE A 77 4.00 14.49 -1.79
N GLY A 78 4.20 15.81 -1.78
CA GLY A 78 3.90 16.67 -2.91
C GLY A 78 2.47 17.26 -2.93
N SER A 79 1.70 17.09 -1.85
CA SER A 79 0.38 17.72 -1.71
C SER A 79 0.54 19.24 -1.52
N VAL A 80 0.33 19.98 -2.58
CA VAL A 80 0.47 21.45 -2.62
C VAL A 80 -0.85 22.11 -3.02
N SER A 81 -1.24 23.13 -2.28
CA SER A 81 -2.37 24.03 -2.56
C SER A 81 -1.89 25.41 -3.03
N GLN A 82 -2.74 26.18 -3.69
CA GLN A 82 -2.41 27.53 -4.16
C GLN A 82 -2.04 28.45 -2.99
N ASP A 83 -2.78 28.36 -1.90
CA ASP A 83 -2.61 29.19 -0.69
C ASP A 83 -3.34 28.59 0.51
N ASP A 84 -3.19 29.23 1.68
CA ASP A 84 -3.83 28.86 2.92
C ASP A 84 -5.37 28.98 2.86
N ALA A 85 -5.89 29.96 2.11
CA ALA A 85 -7.33 30.16 1.97
C ALA A 85 -7.98 28.98 1.23
N THR A 86 -7.32 28.45 0.21
CA THR A 86 -7.75 27.27 -0.54
C THR A 86 -7.72 26.02 0.37
N VAL A 87 -6.69 25.84 1.20
CA VAL A 87 -6.65 24.75 2.19
C VAL A 87 -7.84 24.85 3.16
N GLY A 88 -8.10 26.07 3.70
CA GLY A 88 -9.24 26.32 4.58
C GLY A 88 -10.59 26.02 3.92
N ALA A 89 -10.75 26.37 2.63
CA ALA A 89 -11.97 26.06 1.87
C ALA A 89 -12.18 24.55 1.74
N VAL A 90 -11.13 23.79 1.39
CA VAL A 90 -11.19 22.31 1.30
C VAL A 90 -11.51 21.68 2.65
N LEU A 91 -10.92 22.18 3.75
CA LEU A 91 -11.26 21.70 5.10
C LEU A 91 -12.74 21.89 5.42
N ALA A 92 -13.31 23.03 5.07
CA ALA A 92 -14.73 23.32 5.30
C ALA A 92 -15.65 22.46 4.42
N GLU A 93 -15.35 22.39 3.12
CA GLU A 93 -16.15 21.65 2.14
C GLU A 93 -16.20 20.15 2.43
N ARG A 94 -15.05 19.57 2.82
CA ARG A 94 -14.90 18.13 3.07
C ARG A 94 -14.89 17.77 4.56
N ALA A 95 -15.35 18.65 5.44
CA ALA A 95 -15.25 18.47 6.90
C ALA A 95 -15.89 17.16 7.39
N GLY A 96 -17.04 16.79 6.84
CA GLY A 96 -17.72 15.53 7.17
C GLY A 96 -16.89 14.32 6.83
N HIS A 97 -16.34 14.28 5.62
CA HIS A 97 -15.46 13.21 5.14
C HIS A 97 -14.20 13.07 6.02
N PHE A 98 -13.51 14.17 6.28
CA PHE A 98 -12.28 14.12 7.09
C PHE A 98 -12.54 13.63 8.52
N ARG A 99 -13.66 14.04 9.13
CA ARG A 99 -14.05 13.54 10.47
C ARG A 99 -14.36 12.06 10.45
N GLU A 100 -15.13 11.57 9.48
CA GLU A 100 -15.43 10.14 9.31
C GLU A 100 -14.14 9.32 9.16
N ARG A 101 -13.20 9.78 8.34
CA ARG A 101 -11.92 9.07 8.15
C ARG A 101 -11.05 9.11 9.40
N LEU A 102 -10.98 10.25 10.09
CA LEU A 102 -10.25 10.35 11.37
C LEU A 102 -10.80 9.38 12.42
N ASP A 103 -12.14 9.21 12.50
CA ASP A 103 -12.76 8.22 13.39
C ASP A 103 -12.42 6.79 12.97
N ALA A 104 -12.51 6.50 11.69
CA ALA A 104 -12.24 5.16 11.16
C ALA A 104 -10.77 4.72 11.31
N LEU A 105 -9.83 5.69 11.35
CA LEU A 105 -8.39 5.43 11.43
C LEU A 105 -7.83 5.59 12.85
N GLU A 106 -8.67 5.95 13.83
CA GLU A 106 -8.23 6.10 15.21
C GLU A 106 -7.69 4.77 15.77
N GLY A 107 -6.51 4.82 16.39
CA GLY A 107 -5.86 3.65 16.98
C GLY A 107 -5.30 2.65 15.96
N LYS A 108 -5.37 2.93 14.66
CA LYS A 108 -4.93 2.02 13.59
C LYS A 108 -3.59 2.43 12.98
N VAL A 109 -2.93 1.46 12.41
CA VAL A 109 -1.66 1.60 11.67
C VAL A 109 -1.74 0.82 10.37
N GLU A 110 -0.99 1.27 9.37
CA GLU A 110 -0.88 0.60 8.07
C GLU A 110 0.39 -0.24 8.00
N TYR A 111 0.27 -1.44 7.43
CA TYR A 111 1.39 -2.24 6.95
C TYR A 111 1.25 -2.45 5.45
N ASN A 112 2.31 -2.17 4.69
CA ASN A 112 2.37 -2.52 3.28
C ASN A 112 3.10 -3.85 3.13
N ILE A 113 2.43 -4.82 2.51
CA ILE A 113 2.92 -6.18 2.32
C ILE A 113 3.02 -6.44 0.84
N LYS A 114 4.22 -6.77 0.38
CA LYS A 114 4.50 -7.16 -1.00
C LYS A 114 4.92 -8.62 -1.03
N ALA A 115 4.39 -9.35 -2.00
CA ALA A 115 4.74 -10.74 -2.22
C ALA A 115 5.29 -10.95 -3.63
N SER A 116 6.33 -11.74 -3.75
CA SER A 116 6.87 -12.26 -5.00
C SER A 116 7.18 -13.75 -4.83
N HIS A 117 7.39 -14.45 -5.94
CA HIS A 117 7.87 -15.82 -5.84
C HIS A 117 9.39 -15.89 -5.66
N ASP A 118 9.84 -16.77 -4.76
CA ASP A 118 11.16 -17.37 -4.88
C ASP A 118 11.17 -18.28 -6.11
N GLN A 119 12.03 -17.98 -7.08
CA GLN A 119 12.01 -18.65 -8.39
C GLN A 119 12.33 -20.15 -8.29
N GLU A 120 13.24 -20.54 -7.43
CA GLU A 120 13.62 -21.95 -7.26
C GLU A 120 12.50 -22.72 -6.58
N ALA A 121 11.98 -22.17 -5.48
CA ALA A 121 10.93 -22.82 -4.71
C ALA A 121 9.62 -22.98 -5.50
N VAL A 122 9.20 -21.94 -6.26
CA VAL A 122 7.97 -22.04 -7.07
C VAL A 122 8.12 -23.02 -8.23
N LEU A 123 9.29 -23.10 -8.85
CA LEU A 123 9.54 -24.09 -9.90
C LEU A 123 9.50 -25.52 -9.34
N HIS A 124 10.12 -25.76 -8.20
CA HIS A 124 10.03 -27.04 -7.51
C HIS A 124 8.60 -27.41 -7.17
N LEU A 125 7.82 -26.48 -6.63
CA LEU A 125 6.44 -26.69 -6.28
C LEU A 125 5.58 -27.02 -7.50
N VAL A 126 5.66 -26.19 -8.57
CA VAL A 126 4.90 -26.40 -9.80
C VAL A 126 5.25 -27.74 -10.46
N MET A 127 6.52 -28.14 -10.45
CA MET A 127 6.94 -29.44 -10.96
C MET A 127 6.47 -30.59 -10.07
N ALA A 128 6.41 -30.41 -8.74
CA ALA A 128 5.91 -31.42 -7.82
C ALA A 128 4.39 -31.63 -7.94
N ASP A 129 3.65 -30.55 -8.15
CA ASP A 129 2.19 -30.60 -8.21
C ASP A 129 1.65 -30.98 -9.59
N ASN A 130 2.50 -30.95 -10.66
CA ASN A 130 2.07 -31.23 -12.03
C ASN A 130 2.76 -32.47 -12.63
N PRO A 131 2.08 -33.66 -12.60
CA PRO A 131 2.64 -34.88 -13.15
C PRO A 131 2.97 -34.80 -14.65
N GLU A 132 2.21 -34.03 -15.44
CA GLU A 132 2.46 -33.85 -16.87
C GLU A 132 3.78 -33.12 -17.13
N LEU A 133 4.06 -32.04 -16.39
CA LEU A 133 5.31 -31.30 -16.49
C LEU A 133 6.51 -32.17 -16.11
N ARG A 134 6.36 -33.00 -15.07
CA ARG A 134 7.40 -33.96 -14.67
C ARG A 134 7.68 -34.97 -15.78
N ALA A 135 6.64 -35.58 -16.34
CA ALA A 135 6.78 -36.55 -17.44
C ALA A 135 7.45 -35.94 -18.66
N MET A 136 7.07 -34.72 -19.04
CA MET A 136 7.71 -33.99 -20.16
C MET A 136 9.20 -33.73 -19.88
N SER A 137 9.53 -33.28 -18.66
CA SER A 137 10.91 -33.02 -18.26
C SER A 137 11.76 -34.30 -18.28
N GLU A 138 11.22 -35.40 -17.77
CA GLU A 138 11.89 -36.70 -17.74
C GLU A 138 12.09 -37.26 -19.20
N ALA A 139 11.08 -37.15 -20.07
CA ALA A 139 11.17 -37.54 -21.47
C ALA A 139 12.25 -36.75 -22.22
N ASN A 140 12.30 -35.42 -22.00
CA ASN A 140 13.34 -34.56 -22.57
C ASN A 140 14.74 -34.97 -22.09
N ARG A 141 14.88 -35.26 -20.80
CA ARG A 141 16.16 -35.71 -20.22
C ARG A 141 16.60 -37.04 -20.79
N ALA A 142 15.69 -38.03 -20.91
CA ALA A 142 15.95 -39.33 -21.45
C ALA A 142 16.37 -39.26 -22.91
N ALA A 143 15.84 -38.28 -23.68
CA ALA A 143 16.19 -38.01 -25.08
C ALA A 143 17.49 -37.19 -25.26
N GLY A 144 18.34 -37.08 -24.22
CA GLY A 144 19.57 -36.31 -24.28
C GLY A 144 19.39 -34.79 -24.24
N GLY A 145 18.28 -34.34 -23.66
CA GLY A 145 17.93 -32.93 -23.49
C GLY A 145 16.76 -32.46 -24.38
N GLY A 146 16.24 -33.30 -25.24
CA GLY A 146 15.11 -33.00 -26.11
C GLY A 146 15.43 -32.05 -27.27
N THR A 147 14.52 -31.94 -28.24
CA THR A 147 14.60 -30.97 -29.33
C THR A 147 14.35 -29.56 -28.87
N TYR A 148 14.67 -28.55 -29.68
CA TYR A 148 14.36 -27.15 -29.40
C TYR A 148 12.87 -26.92 -29.14
N GLU A 149 12.03 -27.54 -29.96
CA GLU A 149 10.57 -27.44 -29.85
C GLU A 149 10.05 -28.05 -28.53
N GLN A 150 10.56 -29.22 -28.13
CA GLN A 150 10.20 -29.87 -26.87
C GLN A 150 10.60 -29.02 -25.66
N LYS A 151 11.76 -28.36 -25.70
CA LYS A 151 12.21 -27.43 -24.65
C LYS A 151 11.30 -26.19 -24.57
N LEU A 152 10.92 -25.65 -25.74
CA LEU A 152 10.04 -24.51 -25.83
C LEU A 152 8.65 -24.84 -25.23
N GLN A 153 8.05 -25.96 -25.66
CA GLN A 153 6.76 -26.42 -25.13
C GLN A 153 6.78 -26.64 -23.60
N LEU A 154 7.84 -27.26 -23.08
CA LEU A 154 7.99 -27.45 -21.65
C LEU A 154 8.10 -26.08 -20.94
N GLY A 155 8.92 -25.16 -21.48
CA GLY A 155 9.08 -23.82 -20.93
C GLY A 155 7.75 -23.02 -20.89
N GLU A 156 6.98 -23.07 -21.97
CA GLU A 156 5.66 -22.41 -22.05
C GLU A 156 4.68 -22.98 -20.99
N LYS A 157 4.61 -24.31 -20.87
CA LYS A 157 3.73 -24.94 -19.87
C LYS A 157 4.16 -24.64 -18.44
N VAL A 158 5.46 -24.62 -18.16
CA VAL A 158 5.99 -24.23 -16.85
C VAL A 158 5.64 -22.78 -16.53
N ALA A 159 5.83 -21.86 -17.51
CA ALA A 159 5.47 -20.45 -17.32
C ALA A 159 3.97 -20.27 -17.05
N GLN A 160 3.10 -20.99 -17.77
CA GLN A 160 1.65 -20.98 -17.53
C GLN A 160 1.29 -21.49 -16.11
N ALA A 161 1.95 -22.57 -15.67
CA ALA A 161 1.71 -23.13 -14.34
C ALA A 161 2.19 -22.19 -13.21
N VAL A 162 3.33 -21.52 -13.40
CA VAL A 162 3.81 -20.47 -12.47
C VAL A 162 2.84 -19.30 -12.42
N GLN A 163 2.34 -18.83 -13.57
CA GLN A 163 1.37 -17.75 -13.63
C GLN A 163 0.04 -18.11 -12.94
N ALA A 164 -0.45 -19.34 -13.11
CA ALA A 164 -1.63 -19.82 -12.38
C ALA A 164 -1.38 -19.81 -10.86
N ARG A 165 -0.19 -20.23 -10.44
CA ARG A 165 0.22 -20.25 -9.03
C ARG A 165 0.30 -18.85 -8.43
N GLU A 166 0.70 -17.82 -9.19
CA GLU A 166 0.68 -16.42 -8.73
C GLU A 166 -0.69 -16.00 -8.21
N GLY A 167 -1.76 -16.32 -8.97
CA GLY A 167 -3.13 -16.02 -8.55
C GLY A 167 -3.56 -16.78 -7.29
N GLU A 168 -3.19 -18.06 -7.18
CA GLU A 168 -3.48 -18.87 -5.98
C GLU A 168 -2.76 -18.35 -4.74
N ASP A 169 -1.49 -17.99 -4.87
CA ASP A 169 -0.66 -17.50 -3.78
C ASP A 169 -1.04 -16.07 -3.36
N ALA A 170 -1.43 -15.21 -4.31
CA ALA A 170 -2.02 -13.91 -3.99
C ALA A 170 -3.32 -14.06 -3.17
N ALA A 171 -4.18 -14.99 -3.57
CA ALA A 171 -5.40 -15.29 -2.83
C ALA A 171 -5.11 -15.94 -1.45
N LEU A 172 -4.07 -16.76 -1.34
CA LEU A 172 -3.63 -17.34 -0.08
C LEU A 172 -3.18 -16.25 0.91
N LEU A 173 -2.32 -15.33 0.46
CA LEU A 173 -1.89 -14.18 1.25
C LEU A 173 -3.08 -13.35 1.72
N ARG A 174 -3.98 -12.98 0.80
CA ARG A 174 -5.17 -12.19 1.15
C ARG A 174 -6.04 -12.88 2.21
N ARG A 175 -6.32 -14.17 2.04
CA ARG A 175 -7.11 -14.96 3.02
C ARG A 175 -6.45 -15.04 4.40
N ALA A 176 -5.11 -15.09 4.46
CA ALA A 176 -4.39 -15.11 5.73
C ALA A 176 -4.48 -13.77 6.47
N LEU A 177 -4.54 -12.65 5.73
CA LEU A 177 -4.53 -11.30 6.31
C LEU A 177 -5.93 -10.76 6.61
N GLU A 178 -6.95 -11.17 5.85
CA GLU A 178 -8.32 -10.63 5.92
C GLU A 178 -8.95 -10.72 7.33
N PRO A 179 -8.80 -11.81 8.12
CA PRO A 179 -9.36 -11.88 9.47
C PRO A 179 -8.68 -10.95 10.49
N LEU A 180 -7.48 -10.44 10.19
CA LEU A 180 -6.66 -9.61 11.07
C LEU A 180 -6.77 -8.13 10.72
N ALA A 181 -7.30 -7.83 9.55
CA ALA A 181 -7.37 -6.49 8.98
C ALA A 181 -8.71 -5.81 9.29
N ALA A 182 -8.66 -4.54 9.66
CA ALA A 182 -9.83 -3.68 9.66
C ALA A 182 -10.24 -3.30 8.22
N GLU A 183 -9.25 -3.11 7.34
CA GLU A 183 -9.43 -2.80 5.93
C GLU A 183 -8.19 -3.26 5.14
N ILE A 184 -8.37 -3.72 3.89
CA ILE A 184 -7.27 -4.05 2.96
C ILE A 184 -7.47 -3.24 1.69
N SER A 185 -6.41 -2.57 1.24
CA SER A 185 -6.36 -1.84 -0.02
C SER A 185 -5.30 -2.46 -0.93
N GLU A 186 -5.64 -2.65 -2.20
CA GLU A 186 -4.68 -3.11 -3.20
C GLU A 186 -3.86 -1.92 -3.69
N GLY A 187 -2.54 -2.08 -3.67
CA GLY A 187 -1.62 -1.11 -4.26
C GLY A 187 -1.60 -1.25 -5.78
N PRO A 188 -0.98 -0.29 -6.48
CA PRO A 188 -0.86 -0.35 -7.92
C PRO A 188 -0.13 -1.62 -8.36
N ASP A 189 -0.63 -2.20 -9.45
CA ASP A 189 0.06 -3.30 -10.13
C ASP A 189 1.46 -2.86 -10.55
N SER A 190 2.44 -3.64 -10.19
CA SER A 190 3.82 -3.38 -10.59
C SER A 190 4.53 -4.69 -10.91
N MET A 191 5.37 -4.66 -11.96
CA MET A 191 6.12 -5.86 -12.37
C MET A 191 6.95 -6.43 -11.23
N GLY A 192 6.89 -7.75 -11.05
CA GLY A 192 7.66 -8.50 -10.06
C GLY A 192 6.99 -8.72 -8.71
N TRP A 193 5.78 -8.22 -8.51
CA TRP A 193 4.97 -8.52 -7.32
C TRP A 193 3.70 -9.26 -7.73
N LEU A 194 3.46 -10.41 -7.15
CA LEU A 194 2.19 -11.14 -7.29
C LEU A 194 1.08 -10.53 -6.41
N ALA A 195 1.46 -9.82 -5.36
CA ALA A 195 0.55 -9.02 -4.52
C ALA A 195 1.27 -7.79 -3.95
N ASN A 196 0.53 -6.69 -3.82
CA ASN A 196 0.95 -5.45 -3.16
C ASN A 196 -0.25 -4.95 -2.36
N LEU A 197 -0.29 -5.27 -1.06
CA LEU A 197 -1.42 -5.02 -0.19
C LEU A 197 -1.05 -4.02 0.90
N SER A 198 -1.88 -3.00 1.08
CA SER A 198 -1.86 -2.18 2.29
C SER A 198 -2.93 -2.72 3.23
N VAL A 199 -2.53 -3.03 4.46
CA VAL A 199 -3.37 -3.63 5.49
C VAL A 199 -3.47 -2.66 6.66
N LEU A 200 -4.70 -2.27 6.97
CA LEU A 200 -5.02 -1.44 8.14
C LEU A 200 -5.35 -2.35 9.31
N VAL A 201 -4.65 -2.20 10.42
CA VAL A 201 -4.88 -3.00 11.64
C VAL A 201 -4.96 -2.11 12.87
N ASP A 202 -5.65 -2.56 13.89
CA ASP A 202 -5.54 -1.93 15.21
C ASP A 202 -4.11 -2.04 15.72
N ARG A 203 -3.59 -1.00 16.32
CA ARG A 203 -2.21 -0.96 16.82
C ARG A 203 -1.89 -2.13 17.76
N GLU A 204 -2.86 -2.52 18.59
CA GLU A 204 -2.73 -3.65 19.50
C GLU A 204 -2.72 -5.01 18.79
N GLY A 205 -3.31 -5.09 17.59
CA GLY A 205 -3.35 -6.29 16.76
C GLY A 205 -2.13 -6.46 15.84
N ALA A 206 -1.22 -5.49 15.78
CA ALA A 206 -0.09 -5.47 14.86
C ALA A 206 0.84 -6.69 15.02
N ASP A 207 1.11 -7.11 16.26
CA ASP A 207 1.95 -8.29 16.52
C ASP A 207 1.32 -9.57 15.96
N GLY A 208 -0.02 -9.69 16.02
CA GLY A 208 -0.76 -10.81 15.43
C GLY A 208 -0.65 -10.85 13.91
N LEU A 209 -0.70 -9.68 13.25
CA LEU A 209 -0.48 -9.58 11.81
C LEU A 209 0.94 -10.03 11.43
N LEU A 210 1.95 -9.55 12.14
CA LEU A 210 3.35 -9.90 11.85
C LEU A 210 3.61 -11.40 12.07
N ALA A 211 3.06 -11.99 13.13
CA ALA A 211 3.15 -13.42 13.39
C ALA A 211 2.49 -14.27 12.29
N ALA A 212 1.32 -13.86 11.79
CA ALA A 212 0.65 -14.54 10.68
C ALA A 212 1.44 -14.48 9.36
N ILE A 213 2.12 -13.37 9.10
CA ILE A 213 2.98 -13.22 7.92
C ILE A 213 4.22 -14.14 8.05
N GLU A 214 4.82 -14.23 9.22
CA GLU A 214 5.96 -15.13 9.48
C GLU A 214 5.55 -16.61 9.34
N GLU A 215 4.39 -17.00 9.88
CA GLU A 215 3.83 -18.33 9.71
C GLU A 215 3.57 -18.65 8.24
N LEU A 216 3.00 -17.69 7.49
CA LEU A 216 2.78 -17.85 6.05
C LEU A 216 4.09 -18.04 5.30
N GLY A 217 5.13 -17.25 5.58
CA GLY A 217 6.46 -17.40 4.97
C GLY A 217 7.10 -18.75 5.27
N THR A 218 6.82 -19.32 6.45
CA THR A 218 7.31 -20.66 6.82
C THR A 218 6.53 -21.77 6.12
N SER A 219 5.20 -21.64 6.02
CA SER A 219 4.32 -22.67 5.43
C SER A 219 4.26 -22.62 3.91
N ALA A 220 4.60 -21.50 3.30
CA ALA A 220 4.61 -21.28 1.86
C ALA A 220 5.99 -20.76 1.40
N PRO A 221 7.03 -21.60 1.40
CA PRO A 221 8.42 -21.20 1.12
C PRO A 221 8.64 -20.66 -0.29
N GLN A 222 7.70 -20.83 -1.21
CA GLN A 222 7.72 -20.20 -2.53
C GLN A 222 7.42 -18.70 -2.49
N LEU A 223 6.93 -18.15 -1.35
CA LEU A 223 6.64 -16.72 -1.18
C LEU A 223 7.82 -15.97 -0.56
N ASP A 224 8.31 -14.96 -1.26
CA ASP A 224 9.17 -13.91 -0.69
C ASP A 224 8.28 -12.74 -0.24
N LEU A 225 8.10 -12.59 1.08
CA LEU A 225 7.24 -11.60 1.70
C LEU A 225 8.05 -10.42 2.22
N LYS A 226 7.71 -9.21 1.78
CA LYS A 226 8.31 -7.97 2.25
C LYS A 226 7.28 -7.14 2.98
N VAL A 227 7.55 -6.83 4.24
CA VAL A 227 6.69 -6.05 5.12
C VAL A 227 7.33 -4.70 5.40
N ASN A 228 6.56 -3.64 5.21
CA ASN A 228 6.95 -2.29 5.56
C ASN A 228 5.89 -1.67 6.47
N GLY A 229 6.28 -1.28 7.67
CA GLY A 229 5.40 -0.70 8.68
C GLY A 229 6.02 -0.75 10.08
N PRO A 230 5.32 -0.20 11.10
CA PRO A 230 4.04 0.50 10.97
C PRO A 230 4.17 1.84 10.23
N LEU A 231 3.19 2.16 9.40
CA LEU A 231 3.12 3.39 8.63
C LEU A 231 1.88 4.20 9.06
N PRO A 232 1.89 5.52 8.88
CA PRO A 232 0.66 6.29 8.85
C PRO A 232 -0.25 5.75 7.74
N PRO A 233 -1.59 5.80 7.91
CA PRO A 233 -2.53 5.11 7.02
C PRO A 233 -2.75 5.84 5.69
N TYR A 234 -1.70 6.01 4.88
CA TYR A 234 -1.72 6.72 3.59
C TYR A 234 -2.71 6.14 2.58
N SER A 235 -2.83 4.80 2.57
CA SER A 235 -3.69 4.09 1.61
C SER A 235 -5.17 4.16 1.97
N PHE A 236 -5.50 4.66 3.17
CA PHE A 236 -6.85 4.65 3.74
C PHE A 236 -7.42 6.05 4.01
N VAL A 237 -6.77 7.10 3.56
CA VAL A 237 -7.24 8.50 3.70
C VAL A 237 -8.52 8.72 2.89
N GLU A 238 -8.55 8.25 1.64
CA GLU A 238 -9.77 8.22 0.84
C GLU A 238 -10.45 6.86 1.03
N LYS A 239 -11.78 6.86 1.09
CA LYS A 239 -12.53 5.60 1.13
C LYS A 239 -12.26 4.85 -0.17
N SER A 240 -11.82 3.61 -0.08
CA SER A 240 -11.65 2.79 -1.28
C SER A 240 -13.03 2.56 -1.90
N ASP A 241 -13.32 3.21 -3.04
CA ASP A 241 -14.53 3.02 -3.84
C ASP A 241 -14.54 1.68 -4.61
N ALA A 242 -13.87 0.65 -4.08
CA ALA A 242 -13.86 -0.69 -4.67
C ALA A 242 -15.27 -1.29 -4.86
N ALA A 243 -16.30 -0.69 -4.24
CA ALA A 243 -17.71 -1.05 -4.48
C ALA A 243 -18.36 -0.31 -5.67
N ALA A 244 -17.80 0.83 -6.11
CA ALA A 244 -18.38 1.63 -7.20
C ALA A 244 -17.94 1.14 -8.59
N ASP A 245 -16.73 0.63 -8.74
CA ASP A 245 -16.22 0.11 -10.03
C ASP A 245 -16.86 -1.23 -10.43
N ALA A 246 -17.25 -2.06 -9.49
CA ALA A 246 -17.96 -3.31 -9.79
C ALA A 246 -19.38 -3.09 -10.33
N THR A 247 -20.04 -1.98 -9.97
CA THR A 247 -21.36 -1.61 -10.49
C THR A 247 -21.33 -0.88 -11.82
N ALA A 248 -20.26 -0.12 -12.10
CA ALA A 248 -20.08 0.57 -13.38
C ALA A 248 -19.78 -0.42 -14.53
N SER A 249 -18.98 -1.47 -14.26
CA SER A 249 -18.68 -2.52 -15.24
C SER A 249 -19.87 -3.41 -15.55
N ALA A 250 -20.78 -3.65 -14.60
CA ALA A 250 -22.00 -4.45 -14.83
C ALA A 250 -23.10 -3.69 -15.59
N GLY A 251 -23.09 -2.35 -15.55
CA GLY A 251 -24.03 -1.48 -16.25
C GLY A 251 -23.75 -1.34 -17.75
N ALA A 252 -22.48 -1.35 -18.15
CA ALA A 252 -22.06 -1.19 -19.53
C ALA A 252 -22.33 -2.44 -20.42
N ALA A 253 -22.43 -3.62 -19.81
CA ALA A 253 -22.70 -4.88 -20.53
C ALA A 253 -24.19 -5.10 -20.86
N ARG A 254 -25.12 -4.28 -20.38
CA ARG A 254 -26.56 -4.41 -20.62
C ARG A 254 -27.17 -3.40 -21.60
N ALA A 255 -26.38 -2.44 -22.13
CA ALA A 255 -26.86 -1.41 -23.05
C ALA A 255 -26.45 -1.64 -24.53
N GLY A 256 -25.96 -2.82 -24.87
CA GLY A 256 -25.51 -3.18 -26.22
C GLY A 256 -26.11 -4.51 -26.68
N GLY A 257 -27.42 -4.68 -26.57
CA GLY A 257 -28.14 -5.82 -27.13
C GLY A 257 -29.37 -5.35 -27.92
#